data_d974d14c8c8516278bf37f6adc712301
#
_entry.id   d974d14c8c8516278bf37f6adc712301
#
_cell.length_a   1.000
_cell.length_b   1.000
_cell.length_c   1.000
_cell.angle_alpha   90.00
_cell.angle_beta   90.00
_cell.angle_gamma   90.00
#
_symmetry.space_group_name_H-M   'P 1'
#
loop_
_entity.id
_entity.type
_entity.pdbx_description
1 polymer ?
#
loop_
_entity_poly.entity_id
_entity_poly.type
_entity_poly.pdbx_seq_one_letter_code
_entity_poly.pdbx_strand_id
1 'polypeptide(L)'
;MADTTELVPELLEAGVHFGHQTKRWNPKMKPFIFEQRNQIYIINLDETVLQLRRATEFLQEVTRRGGRILFVGCKKQAQEAIKEAALACGQFYVNQRWLGGTLTNLATIRKSIGRLKYIEEIEQSPEYKKMGKQELAALNREAAKLRRNLEGIIEMSQLPDVLVVIDTLREQNAVNEARRLAIPVVAIVDTNADPDIIDYPIAGNDDAIRAIRVILQKLVDAIVSASNEARIREQVEMAGVSA
;
A
#
# COMPACT_ATOMS: atom_id res chain seq x y z
N MET A 1 12.09 20.07 2.04
CA MET A 1 10.93 19.77 2.91
C MET A 1 9.87 20.79 2.58
N ALA A 2 8.70 20.37 2.04
CA ALA A 2 7.60 21.30 1.82
C ALA A 2 7.19 21.87 3.17
N ASP A 3 7.04 23.21 3.23
CA ASP A 3 6.70 23.92 4.45
C ASP A 3 5.29 23.46 4.88
N THR A 4 5.06 23.26 6.17
CA THR A 4 3.78 22.81 6.73
C THR A 4 2.62 23.68 6.25
N THR A 5 2.92 24.96 5.97
CA THR A 5 1.97 25.97 5.52
C THR A 5 1.46 25.73 4.08
N GLU A 6 2.25 25.07 3.22
CA GLU A 6 1.86 24.80 1.82
C GLU A 6 1.09 23.46 1.69
N LEU A 7 1.28 22.51 2.61
CA LEU A 7 0.67 21.19 2.51
C LEU A 7 -0.82 21.18 2.90
N VAL A 8 -1.21 21.97 3.90
CA VAL A 8 -2.61 22.03 4.38
C VAL A 8 -3.58 22.45 3.27
N PRO A 9 -3.31 23.51 2.46
CA PRO A 9 -4.18 23.87 1.33
C PRO A 9 -4.33 22.75 0.29
N GLU A 10 -3.25 22.03 -0.03
CA GLU A 10 -3.27 20.90 -0.97
C GLU A 10 -4.15 19.76 -0.46
N LEU A 11 -4.02 19.39 0.83
CA LEU A 11 -4.84 18.38 1.47
C LEU A 11 -6.31 18.79 1.54
N LEU A 12 -6.58 20.07 1.81
CA LEU A 12 -7.93 20.63 1.87
C LEU A 12 -8.61 20.54 0.50
N GLU A 13 -7.93 20.95 -0.57
CA GLU A 13 -8.43 20.91 -1.94
C GLU A 13 -8.69 19.47 -2.41
N ALA A 14 -7.82 18.53 -2.02
CA ALA A 14 -8.01 17.11 -2.30
C ALA A 14 -9.16 16.48 -1.50
N GLY A 15 -9.69 17.15 -0.48
CA GLY A 15 -10.79 16.67 0.36
C GLY A 15 -10.36 15.62 1.40
N VAL A 16 -9.11 15.66 1.85
CA VAL A 16 -8.57 14.75 2.89
C VAL A 16 -9.28 14.95 4.24
N HIS A 17 -9.78 16.15 4.50
CA HIS A 17 -10.44 16.54 5.73
C HIS A 17 -11.85 15.96 5.91
N PHE A 18 -12.47 15.39 4.88
CA PHE A 18 -13.79 14.79 4.99
C PHE A 18 -13.68 13.38 5.59
N GLY A 19 -14.31 13.18 6.73
CA GLY A 19 -14.49 11.86 7.32
C GLY A 19 -15.86 11.27 7.02
N HIS A 20 -16.22 10.24 7.75
CA HIS A 20 -17.48 9.55 7.62
C HIS A 20 -18.62 10.24 8.41
N GLN A 21 -19.84 9.77 8.15
CA GLN A 21 -21.02 10.20 8.91
C GLN A 21 -20.88 9.89 10.40
N THR A 22 -21.41 10.76 11.24
CA THR A 22 -21.34 10.66 12.71
C THR A 22 -21.88 9.33 13.29
N LYS A 23 -22.75 8.63 12.57
CA LYS A 23 -23.28 7.33 12.96
C LYS A 23 -22.26 6.17 12.82
N ARG A 24 -21.19 6.38 12.07
CA ARG A 24 -20.20 5.33 11.70
C ARG A 24 -18.82 5.57 12.30
N TRP A 25 -18.67 6.55 13.17
CA TRP A 25 -17.35 6.91 13.67
C TRP A 25 -16.85 5.96 14.77
N ASN A 26 -15.53 5.91 14.93
CA ASN A 26 -14.88 5.26 16.04
C ASN A 26 -14.51 6.31 17.12
N PRO A 27 -14.92 6.14 18.39
CA PRO A 27 -14.58 7.09 19.46
C PRO A 27 -13.07 7.34 19.65
N LYS A 28 -12.23 6.37 19.30
CA LYS A 28 -10.77 6.51 19.35
C LYS A 28 -10.21 7.52 18.36
N MET A 29 -10.97 7.86 17.32
CA MET A 29 -10.63 8.91 16.36
C MET A 29 -10.87 10.32 16.86
N LYS A 30 -11.46 10.48 18.07
CA LYS A 30 -11.77 11.79 18.66
C LYS A 30 -10.58 12.78 18.67
N PRO A 31 -9.32 12.38 18.96
CA PRO A 31 -8.18 13.29 18.93
C PRO A 31 -7.86 13.87 17.55
N PHE A 32 -8.29 13.20 16.47
CA PHE A 32 -8.01 13.57 15.09
C PHE A 32 -9.16 14.30 14.41
N ILE A 33 -10.26 14.54 15.14
CA ILE A 33 -11.45 15.24 14.63
C ILE A 33 -11.37 16.72 15.04
N PHE A 34 -11.50 17.60 14.04
CA PHE A 34 -11.55 19.04 14.25
C PHE A 34 -12.95 19.49 14.69
N GLU A 35 -13.97 19.15 13.91
CA GLU A 35 -15.37 19.51 14.19
C GLU A 35 -16.35 18.53 13.54
N GLN A 36 -17.64 18.72 13.81
CA GLN A 36 -18.74 18.06 13.13
C GLN A 36 -19.52 19.09 12.30
N ARG A 37 -19.71 18.81 11.00
CA ARG A 37 -20.51 19.66 10.12
C ARG A 37 -21.42 18.83 9.25
N ASN A 38 -22.70 19.18 9.17
CA ASN A 38 -23.70 18.48 8.36
C ASN A 38 -23.72 16.96 8.57
N GLN A 39 -23.63 16.49 9.82
CA GLN A 39 -23.59 15.08 10.20
C GLN A 39 -22.36 14.30 9.66
N ILE A 40 -21.30 15.00 9.28
CA ILE A 40 -20.03 14.45 8.84
C ILE A 40 -18.94 14.98 9.78
N TYR A 41 -18.00 14.14 10.17
CA TYR A 41 -16.82 14.57 10.91
C TYR A 41 -15.80 15.19 9.97
N ILE A 42 -15.19 16.27 10.42
CA ILE A 42 -14.08 16.95 9.75
C ILE A 42 -12.79 16.58 10.47
N ILE A 43 -11.84 16.05 9.73
CA ILE A 43 -10.53 15.63 10.23
C ILE A 43 -9.64 16.86 10.39
N ASN A 44 -8.85 16.90 11.47
CA ASN A 44 -7.86 17.94 11.71
C ASN A 44 -6.64 17.73 10.81
N LEU A 45 -6.48 18.60 9.81
CA LEU A 45 -5.39 18.52 8.85
C LEU A 45 -4.01 18.83 9.46
N ASP A 46 -3.93 19.58 10.53
CA ASP A 46 -2.65 19.83 11.22
C ASP A 46 -2.10 18.52 11.79
N GLU A 47 -2.99 17.71 12.41
CA GLU A 47 -2.63 16.36 12.87
C GLU A 47 -2.27 15.44 11.70
N THR A 48 -3.02 15.51 10.60
CA THR A 48 -2.72 14.74 9.38
C THR A 48 -1.30 15.04 8.88
N VAL A 49 -0.91 16.31 8.82
CA VAL A 49 0.44 16.73 8.39
C VAL A 49 1.52 16.19 9.31
N LEU A 50 1.32 16.26 10.63
CA LEU A 50 2.27 15.72 11.61
C LEU A 50 2.44 14.20 11.46
N GLN A 51 1.32 13.49 11.30
CA GLN A 51 1.31 12.05 11.10
C GLN A 51 1.95 11.65 9.76
N LEU A 52 1.63 12.37 8.70
CA LEU A 52 2.22 12.13 7.37
C LEU A 52 3.74 12.33 7.40
N ARG A 53 4.23 13.34 8.11
CA ARG A 53 5.68 13.56 8.29
C ARG A 53 6.34 12.39 9.01
N ARG A 54 5.78 11.91 10.12
CA ARG A 54 6.29 10.73 10.84
C ARG A 54 6.31 9.48 9.97
N ALA A 55 5.24 9.28 9.19
CA ALA A 55 5.14 8.14 8.27
C ALA A 55 6.19 8.24 7.15
N THR A 56 6.40 9.42 6.55
CA THR A 56 7.41 9.62 5.50
C THR A 56 8.83 9.42 6.03
N GLU A 57 9.16 9.95 7.20
CA GLU A 57 10.46 9.76 7.85
C GLU A 57 10.75 8.27 8.11
N PHE A 58 9.76 7.54 8.62
CA PHE A 58 9.87 6.11 8.83
C PHE A 58 10.08 5.34 7.51
N LEU A 59 9.29 5.62 6.48
CA LEU A 59 9.44 4.98 5.17
C LEU A 59 10.79 5.28 4.51
N GLN A 60 11.30 6.50 4.67
CA GLN A 60 12.65 6.84 4.22
C GLN A 60 13.73 6.01 4.93
N GLU A 61 13.61 5.83 6.24
CA GLU A 61 14.55 5.00 7.00
C GLU A 61 14.52 3.54 6.54
N VAL A 62 13.33 2.96 6.37
CA VAL A 62 13.16 1.60 5.82
C VAL A 62 13.80 1.50 4.44
N THR A 63 13.55 2.47 3.56
CA THR A 63 14.09 2.48 2.20
C THR A 63 15.62 2.60 2.16
N ARG A 64 16.21 3.46 2.99
CA ARG A 64 17.67 3.60 3.10
C ARG A 64 18.39 2.32 3.53
N ARG A 65 17.68 1.44 4.26
CA ARG A 65 18.18 0.11 4.66
C ARG A 65 17.91 -0.97 3.60
N GLY A 66 17.39 -0.61 2.43
CA GLY A 66 17.01 -1.57 1.38
C GLY A 66 15.75 -2.37 1.71
N GLY A 67 14.92 -1.88 2.62
CA GLY A 67 13.67 -2.52 3.05
C GLY A 67 12.61 -2.54 1.96
N ARG A 68 11.74 -3.55 2.02
CA ARG A 68 10.65 -3.80 1.08
C ARG A 68 9.34 -3.27 1.62
N ILE A 69 8.60 -2.60 0.77
CA ILE A 69 7.32 -1.99 1.09
C ILE A 69 6.22 -2.72 0.33
N LEU A 70 5.14 -3.10 1.01
CA LEU A 70 3.96 -3.66 0.38
C LEU A 70 2.78 -2.70 0.52
N PHE A 71 2.32 -2.16 -0.60
CA PHE A 71 1.15 -1.32 -0.67
C PHE A 71 -0.13 -2.17 -0.77
N VAL A 72 -1.13 -1.88 0.07
CA VAL A 72 -2.37 -2.65 0.15
C VAL A 72 -3.58 -1.72 0.09
N GLY A 73 -4.48 -1.97 -0.88
CA GLY A 73 -5.71 -1.21 -1.01
C GLY A 73 -6.63 -1.80 -2.07
N CYS A 74 -7.56 -2.67 -1.62
CA CYS A 74 -8.48 -3.37 -2.51
C CYS A 74 -9.81 -2.61 -2.71
N LYS A 75 -9.95 -1.41 -2.12
CA LYS A 75 -11.08 -0.51 -2.34
C LYS A 75 -11.04 0.01 -3.78
N LYS A 76 -12.17 0.04 -4.48
CA LYS A 76 -12.22 0.48 -5.89
C LYS A 76 -11.55 1.84 -6.14
N GLN A 77 -11.71 2.76 -5.19
CA GLN A 77 -11.13 4.09 -5.24
C GLN A 77 -9.59 4.10 -5.08
N ALA A 78 -9.03 3.08 -4.41
CA ALA A 78 -7.62 2.97 -4.11
C ALA A 78 -6.83 2.11 -5.11
N GLN A 79 -7.50 1.19 -5.82
CA GLN A 79 -6.87 0.15 -6.64
C GLN A 79 -5.82 0.67 -7.62
N GLU A 80 -6.16 1.71 -8.37
CA GLU A 80 -5.24 2.28 -9.37
C GLU A 80 -4.14 3.11 -8.70
N ALA A 81 -4.50 3.93 -7.72
CA ALA A 81 -3.54 4.75 -6.99
C ALA A 81 -2.47 3.90 -6.27
N ILE A 82 -2.87 2.76 -5.69
CA ILE A 82 -1.95 1.79 -5.06
C ILE A 82 -0.99 1.18 -6.09
N LYS A 83 -1.50 0.78 -7.25
CA LYS A 83 -0.67 0.22 -8.32
C LYS A 83 0.33 1.24 -8.84
N GLU A 84 -0.14 2.45 -9.17
CA GLU A 84 0.69 3.56 -9.63
C GLU A 84 1.78 3.90 -8.60
N ALA A 85 1.42 4.03 -7.31
CA ALA A 85 2.34 4.33 -6.23
C ALA A 85 3.44 3.28 -6.08
N ALA A 86 3.08 2.00 -6.05
CA ALA A 86 4.04 0.91 -5.89
C ALA A 86 5.00 0.83 -7.09
N LEU A 87 4.48 0.94 -8.32
CA LEU A 87 5.30 0.93 -9.53
C LEU A 87 6.25 2.12 -9.60
N ALA A 88 5.81 3.32 -9.18
CA ALA A 88 6.64 4.52 -9.20
C ALA A 88 7.87 4.43 -8.29
N CYS A 89 7.80 3.66 -7.20
CA CYS A 89 8.91 3.46 -6.28
C CYS A 89 9.53 2.04 -6.35
N GLY A 90 9.14 1.22 -7.32
CA GLY A 90 9.68 -0.14 -7.52
C GLY A 90 9.36 -1.09 -6.37
N GLN A 91 8.20 -0.93 -5.72
CA GLN A 91 7.76 -1.70 -4.58
C GLN A 91 6.57 -2.61 -4.92
N PHE A 92 6.12 -3.42 -3.96
CA PHE A 92 5.08 -4.42 -4.14
C PHE A 92 3.69 -3.88 -3.85
N TYR A 93 2.65 -4.51 -4.43
CA TYR A 93 1.27 -4.10 -4.17
C TYR A 93 0.26 -5.25 -4.19
N VAL A 94 -0.84 -5.06 -3.44
CA VAL A 94 -2.07 -5.85 -3.52
C VAL A 94 -3.24 -4.89 -3.64
N ASN A 95 -3.85 -4.82 -4.83
CA ASN A 95 -4.90 -3.86 -5.14
C ASN A 95 -6.26 -4.47 -5.53
N GLN A 96 -6.39 -5.80 -5.62
CA GLN A 96 -7.65 -6.43 -5.99
C GLN A 96 -8.33 -7.12 -4.82
N ARG A 97 -7.64 -8.06 -4.20
CA ARG A 97 -8.14 -8.80 -3.05
C ARG A 97 -6.98 -9.32 -2.22
N TRP A 98 -6.99 -9.00 -0.94
CA TRP A 98 -6.10 -9.65 0.01
C TRP A 98 -6.47 -11.13 0.16
N LEU A 99 -5.54 -12.01 -0.11
CA LEU A 99 -5.71 -13.44 0.12
C LEU A 99 -5.26 -13.76 1.54
N GLY A 100 -6.14 -14.41 2.33
CA GLY A 100 -5.75 -14.84 3.68
C GLY A 100 -4.47 -15.68 3.64
N GLY A 101 -3.51 -15.34 4.50
CA GLY A 101 -2.21 -15.98 4.54
C GLY A 101 -1.15 -15.37 3.60
N THR A 102 -1.42 -14.22 2.99
CA THR A 102 -0.45 -13.54 2.11
C THR A 102 0.89 -13.30 2.81
N LEU A 103 0.88 -12.96 4.08
CA LEU A 103 2.08 -12.83 4.90
C LEU A 103 2.32 -14.08 5.76
N THR A 104 1.32 -14.52 6.49
CA THR A 104 1.45 -15.61 7.47
C THR A 104 1.63 -17.00 6.84
N ASN A 105 1.30 -17.17 5.57
CA ASN A 105 1.49 -18.40 4.79
C ASN A 105 2.07 -18.12 3.40
N LEU A 106 3.15 -17.34 3.37
CA LEU A 106 3.83 -16.94 2.12
C LEU A 106 4.24 -18.14 1.26
N ALA A 107 4.57 -19.29 1.88
CA ALA A 107 4.91 -20.52 1.15
C ALA A 107 3.77 -21.01 0.23
N THR A 108 2.51 -20.92 0.68
CA THR A 108 1.34 -21.28 -0.13
C THR A 108 1.08 -20.25 -1.23
N ILE A 109 1.26 -18.97 -0.94
CA ILE A 109 1.17 -17.90 -1.95
C ILE A 109 2.20 -18.11 -3.05
N ARG A 110 3.44 -18.46 -2.70
CA ARG A 110 4.49 -18.80 -3.67
C ARG A 110 4.15 -20.00 -4.56
N LYS A 111 3.50 -21.03 -4.01
CA LYS A 111 2.99 -22.14 -4.82
C LYS A 111 1.97 -21.64 -5.83
N SER A 112 1.09 -20.73 -5.44
CA SER A 112 0.11 -20.13 -6.37
C SER A 112 0.78 -19.25 -7.45
N ILE A 113 1.84 -18.51 -7.09
CA ILE A 113 2.67 -17.78 -8.05
C ILE A 113 3.40 -18.74 -8.99
N GLY A 114 3.98 -19.84 -8.49
CA GLY A 114 4.59 -20.88 -9.31
C GLY A 114 3.59 -21.53 -10.28
N ARG A 115 2.34 -21.74 -9.82
CA ARG A 115 1.27 -22.23 -10.70
C ARG A 115 0.94 -21.25 -11.83
N LEU A 116 0.92 -19.93 -11.53
CA LEU A 116 0.73 -18.91 -12.55
C LEU A 116 1.86 -18.93 -13.58
N LYS A 117 3.11 -18.89 -13.14
CA LYS A 117 4.29 -18.96 -14.04
C LYS A 117 4.27 -20.23 -14.91
N TYR A 118 3.91 -21.37 -14.32
CA TYR A 118 3.76 -22.63 -15.06
C TYR A 118 2.69 -22.55 -16.17
N ILE A 119 1.54 -21.93 -15.88
CA ILE A 119 0.49 -21.75 -16.91
C ILE A 119 1.00 -20.82 -18.03
N GLU A 120 1.70 -19.75 -17.70
CA GLU A 120 2.28 -18.82 -18.66
C GLU A 120 3.36 -19.47 -19.55
N GLU A 121 4.14 -20.39 -18.99
CA GLU A 121 5.11 -21.19 -19.76
C GLU A 121 4.40 -22.15 -20.72
N ILE A 122 3.32 -22.82 -20.27
CA ILE A 122 2.51 -23.69 -21.14
C ILE A 122 1.89 -22.88 -22.28
N GLU A 123 1.38 -21.68 -22.05
CA GLU A 123 0.81 -20.80 -23.08
C GLU A 123 1.78 -20.55 -24.24
N GLN A 124 3.09 -20.54 -23.98
CA GLN A 124 4.15 -20.34 -24.97
C GLN A 124 4.62 -21.67 -25.62
N SER A 125 4.20 -22.80 -25.10
CA SER A 125 4.65 -24.12 -25.54
C SER A 125 3.86 -24.68 -26.74
N PRO A 126 4.45 -25.57 -27.56
CA PRO A 126 3.72 -26.27 -28.63
C PRO A 126 2.58 -27.14 -28.11
N GLU A 127 2.62 -27.55 -26.86
CA GLU A 127 1.61 -28.39 -26.20
C GLU A 127 0.29 -27.65 -26.03
N TYR A 128 0.32 -26.34 -25.81
CA TYR A 128 -0.87 -25.49 -25.69
C TYR A 128 -1.80 -25.63 -26.93
N LYS A 129 -1.23 -25.72 -28.14
CA LYS A 129 -2.00 -25.87 -29.37
C LYS A 129 -2.67 -27.23 -29.52
N LYS A 130 -2.22 -28.23 -28.75
CA LYS A 130 -2.76 -29.61 -28.78
C LYS A 130 -3.85 -29.83 -27.74
N MET A 131 -4.00 -28.92 -26.80
CA MET A 131 -4.99 -29.02 -25.73
C MET A 131 -6.42 -28.82 -26.23
N GLY A 132 -7.38 -29.44 -25.55
CA GLY A 132 -8.81 -29.30 -25.88
C GLY A 132 -9.33 -27.90 -25.51
N LYS A 133 -10.29 -27.36 -26.29
CA LYS A 133 -10.86 -26.01 -26.07
C LYS A 133 -11.37 -25.78 -24.67
N GLN A 134 -11.96 -26.80 -24.03
CA GLN A 134 -12.48 -26.67 -22.63
C GLN A 134 -11.36 -26.57 -21.62
N GLU A 135 -10.28 -27.33 -21.80
CA GLU A 135 -9.10 -27.31 -20.97
C GLU A 135 -8.38 -25.97 -21.06
N LEU A 136 -8.18 -25.45 -22.28
CA LEU A 136 -7.62 -24.11 -22.50
C LEU A 136 -8.45 -23.03 -21.83
N ALA A 137 -9.78 -23.08 -21.95
CA ALA A 137 -10.66 -22.12 -21.31
C ALA A 137 -10.60 -22.18 -19.78
N ALA A 138 -10.37 -23.37 -19.19
CA ALA A 138 -10.20 -23.54 -17.74
C ALA A 138 -8.86 -22.94 -17.28
N LEU A 139 -7.76 -23.26 -17.97
CA LEU A 139 -6.42 -22.71 -17.68
C LEU A 139 -6.40 -21.19 -17.79
N ASN A 140 -6.97 -20.62 -18.83
CA ASN A 140 -7.01 -19.18 -19.03
C ASN A 140 -7.81 -18.48 -17.93
N ARG A 141 -8.91 -19.05 -17.47
CA ARG A 141 -9.68 -18.51 -16.32
C ARG A 141 -8.89 -18.59 -15.02
N GLU A 142 -8.18 -19.70 -14.79
CA GLU A 142 -7.30 -19.87 -13.63
C GLU A 142 -6.18 -18.82 -13.65
N ALA A 143 -5.45 -18.70 -14.75
CA ALA A 143 -4.37 -17.72 -14.94
C ALA A 143 -4.86 -16.28 -14.74
N ALA A 144 -5.97 -15.91 -15.35
CA ALA A 144 -6.55 -14.57 -15.20
C ALA A 144 -6.91 -14.24 -13.74
N LYS A 145 -7.44 -15.23 -12.98
CA LYS A 145 -7.75 -15.06 -11.56
C LYS A 145 -6.49 -14.92 -10.70
N LEU A 146 -5.47 -15.75 -10.96
CA LEU A 146 -4.19 -15.70 -10.24
C LEU A 146 -3.47 -14.40 -10.55
N ARG A 147 -3.32 -14.03 -11.82
CA ARG A 147 -2.67 -12.78 -12.26
C ARG A 147 -3.32 -11.57 -11.61
N ARG A 148 -4.64 -11.46 -11.67
CA ARG A 148 -5.37 -10.35 -11.07
C ARG A 148 -5.07 -10.14 -9.60
N ASN A 149 -4.91 -11.23 -8.82
CA ASN A 149 -4.75 -11.12 -7.36
C ASN A 149 -3.27 -11.08 -6.93
N LEU A 150 -2.35 -11.61 -7.75
CA LEU A 150 -0.96 -11.83 -7.35
C LEU A 150 0.04 -10.96 -8.14
N GLU A 151 -0.40 -10.24 -9.20
CA GLU A 151 0.47 -9.47 -10.10
C GLU A 151 1.49 -8.62 -9.35
N GLY A 152 1.05 -7.89 -8.35
CA GLY A 152 1.92 -6.97 -7.61
C GLY A 152 2.89 -7.61 -6.61
N ILE A 153 2.79 -8.93 -6.40
CA ILE A 153 3.64 -9.68 -5.46
C ILE A 153 4.38 -10.86 -6.10
N ILE A 154 4.35 -10.98 -7.45
CA ILE A 154 5.02 -12.08 -8.18
C ILE A 154 6.51 -12.14 -7.83
N GLU A 155 7.17 -10.99 -7.79
CA GLU A 155 8.60 -10.87 -7.51
C GLU A 155 8.95 -10.74 -6.02
N MET A 156 7.95 -10.75 -5.13
CA MET A 156 8.15 -10.65 -3.70
C MET A 156 8.69 -11.98 -3.14
N SER A 157 10.02 -12.09 -3.05
CA SER A 157 10.70 -13.32 -2.60
C SER A 157 10.75 -13.50 -1.07
N GLN A 158 10.54 -12.46 -0.30
CA GLN A 158 10.57 -12.46 1.17
C GLN A 158 9.45 -11.57 1.70
N LEU A 159 9.18 -11.66 3.00
CA LEU A 159 8.21 -10.79 3.67
C LEU A 159 8.60 -9.31 3.49
N PRO A 160 7.63 -8.41 3.40
CA PRO A 160 7.88 -6.98 3.40
C PRO A 160 8.32 -6.52 4.79
N ASP A 161 9.10 -5.44 4.84
CA ASP A 161 9.56 -4.82 6.07
C ASP A 161 8.54 -3.82 6.63
N VAL A 162 7.59 -3.36 5.79
CA VAL A 162 6.48 -2.48 6.17
C VAL A 162 5.28 -2.64 5.22
N LEU A 163 4.08 -2.46 5.75
CA LEU A 163 2.85 -2.34 4.97
C LEU A 163 2.41 -0.89 4.89
N VAL A 164 1.92 -0.46 3.70
CA VAL A 164 1.19 0.80 3.51
C VAL A 164 -0.24 0.43 3.14
N VAL A 165 -1.21 0.75 4.00
CA VAL A 165 -2.60 0.27 3.89
C VAL A 165 -3.57 1.43 3.67
N ILE A 166 -4.51 1.25 2.74
CA ILE A 166 -5.63 2.16 2.52
C ILE A 166 -6.92 1.46 2.95
N ASP A 167 -7.70 2.09 3.83
CA ASP A 167 -8.92 1.54 4.43
C ASP A 167 -8.63 0.31 5.32
N THR A 168 -8.24 0.59 6.56
CA THR A 168 -7.87 -0.46 7.54
C THR A 168 -9.03 -1.36 7.95
N LEU A 169 -10.28 -0.90 7.83
CA LEU A 169 -11.45 -1.74 8.10
C LEU A 169 -11.63 -2.79 7.02
N ARG A 170 -11.47 -2.41 5.77
CA ARG A 170 -11.58 -3.32 4.63
C ARG A 170 -10.43 -4.30 4.59
N GLU A 171 -9.22 -3.83 4.86
CA GLU A 171 -7.98 -4.59 4.81
C GLU A 171 -7.59 -5.14 6.21
N GLN A 172 -8.57 -5.34 7.11
CA GLN A 172 -8.33 -5.82 8.47
C GLN A 172 -7.51 -7.13 8.53
N ASN A 173 -7.70 -8.02 7.55
CA ASN A 173 -6.93 -9.25 7.47
C ASN A 173 -5.44 -8.97 7.22
N ALA A 174 -5.10 -8.01 6.36
CA ALA A 174 -3.72 -7.61 6.09
C ALA A 174 -3.07 -7.02 7.34
N VAL A 175 -3.78 -6.10 8.02
CA VAL A 175 -3.32 -5.49 9.28
C VAL A 175 -3.11 -6.55 10.37
N ASN A 176 -4.05 -7.48 10.53
CA ASN A 176 -3.93 -8.55 11.54
C ASN A 176 -2.76 -9.51 11.25
N GLU A 177 -2.52 -9.84 9.98
CA GLU A 177 -1.38 -10.68 9.59
C GLU A 177 -0.04 -9.95 9.82
N ALA A 178 0.04 -8.66 9.47
CA ALA A 178 1.22 -7.84 9.71
C ALA A 178 1.55 -7.76 11.20
N ARG A 179 0.57 -7.44 12.04
CA ARG A 179 0.73 -7.39 13.50
C ARG A 179 1.19 -8.72 14.09
N ARG A 180 0.65 -9.85 13.60
CA ARG A 180 1.08 -11.19 14.05
C ARG A 180 2.57 -11.46 13.76
N LEU A 181 3.08 -10.88 12.69
CA LEU A 181 4.49 -11.02 12.26
C LEU A 181 5.38 -9.87 12.73
N ALA A 182 4.85 -8.95 13.53
CA ALA A 182 5.53 -7.72 13.98
C ALA A 182 6.05 -6.85 12.80
N ILE A 183 5.31 -6.86 11.68
CA ILE A 183 5.59 -5.98 10.53
C ILE A 183 4.85 -4.66 10.78
N PRO A 184 5.56 -3.52 10.83
CA PRO A 184 4.94 -2.22 11.07
C PRO A 184 3.99 -1.82 9.94
N VAL A 185 2.91 -1.12 10.30
CA VAL A 185 1.86 -0.70 9.39
C VAL A 185 1.76 0.82 9.37
N VAL A 186 1.91 1.41 8.19
CA VAL A 186 1.54 2.78 7.87
C VAL A 186 0.15 2.73 7.23
N ALA A 187 -0.81 3.51 7.67
CA ALA A 187 -2.14 3.47 7.05
C ALA A 187 -2.86 4.81 7.00
N ILE A 188 -3.65 5.01 5.94
CA ILE A 188 -4.69 6.05 5.94
C ILE A 188 -5.85 5.53 6.79
N VAL A 189 -6.20 6.30 7.81
CA VAL A 189 -7.20 5.96 8.83
C VAL A 189 -8.31 6.99 8.80
N ASP A 190 -9.49 6.62 8.34
CA ASP A 190 -10.67 7.49 8.37
C ASP A 190 -11.36 7.43 9.74
N THR A 191 -12.31 8.30 9.97
CA THR A 191 -13.01 8.48 11.26
C THR A 191 -13.79 7.25 11.76
N ASN A 192 -14.01 6.23 10.93
CA ASN A 192 -14.69 4.98 11.28
C ASN A 192 -13.72 3.86 11.73
N ALA A 193 -12.42 4.04 11.55
CA ALA A 193 -11.42 3.01 11.81
C ALA A 193 -10.78 3.13 13.22
N ASP A 194 -10.02 2.12 13.63
CA ASP A 194 -9.29 2.10 14.90
C ASP A 194 -7.82 2.50 14.67
N PRO A 195 -7.38 3.68 15.15
CA PRO A 195 -6.00 4.13 14.99
C PRO A 195 -5.01 3.37 15.88
N ASP A 196 -5.44 2.79 17.01
CA ASP A 196 -4.56 2.14 17.98
C ASP A 196 -3.91 0.85 17.47
N ILE A 197 -4.47 0.26 16.41
CA ILE A 197 -3.93 -0.97 15.82
C ILE A 197 -2.87 -0.69 14.74
N ILE A 198 -2.59 0.58 14.45
CA ILE A 198 -1.70 1.04 13.39
C ILE A 198 -0.49 1.74 14.01
N ASP A 199 0.71 1.37 13.56
CA ASP A 199 1.96 1.94 14.09
C ASP A 199 2.16 3.40 13.64
N TYR A 200 1.82 3.68 12.38
CA TYR A 200 1.92 5.02 11.78
C TYR A 200 0.59 5.40 11.12
N PRO A 201 -0.42 5.79 11.91
CA PRO A 201 -1.70 6.23 11.37
C PRO A 201 -1.56 7.61 10.71
N ILE A 202 -2.25 7.79 9.59
CA ILE A 202 -2.40 9.07 8.89
C ILE A 202 -3.91 9.33 8.82
N ALA A 203 -4.42 10.22 9.65
CA ALA A 203 -5.83 10.57 9.66
C ALA A 203 -6.21 11.24 8.33
N GLY A 204 -7.17 10.68 7.61
CA GLY A 204 -7.56 11.20 6.31
C GLY A 204 -8.66 10.40 5.64
N ASN A 205 -9.26 11.01 4.62
CA ASN A 205 -10.32 10.44 3.82
C ASN A 205 -9.81 9.27 2.97
N ASP A 206 -10.38 8.10 3.15
CA ASP A 206 -10.06 6.89 2.40
C ASP A 206 -11.08 6.54 1.29
N ASP A 207 -12.10 7.40 1.08
CA ASP A 207 -13.15 7.27 0.06
C ASP A 207 -12.86 8.09 -1.20
N ALA A 208 -12.25 9.25 -1.07
CA ALA A 208 -12.00 10.16 -2.17
C ALA A 208 -10.70 9.82 -2.91
N ILE A 209 -10.78 9.53 -4.22
CA ILE A 209 -9.62 9.18 -5.06
C ILE A 209 -8.53 10.25 -4.98
N ARG A 210 -8.90 11.55 -4.98
CA ARG A 210 -7.95 12.66 -4.89
C ARG A 210 -7.22 12.69 -3.56
N ALA A 211 -7.94 12.46 -2.45
CA ALA A 211 -7.36 12.42 -1.11
C ALA A 211 -6.34 11.29 -0.97
N ILE A 212 -6.70 10.07 -1.43
CA ILE A 212 -5.82 8.91 -1.45
C ILE A 212 -4.57 9.19 -2.28
N ARG A 213 -4.72 9.74 -3.49
CA ARG A 213 -3.59 10.04 -4.40
C ARG A 213 -2.61 11.05 -3.82
N VAL A 214 -3.11 12.14 -3.22
CA VAL A 214 -2.23 13.16 -2.64
C VAL A 214 -1.40 12.59 -1.49
N ILE A 215 -2.01 11.84 -0.57
CA ILE A 215 -1.27 11.21 0.53
C ILE A 215 -0.26 10.19 -0.01
N LEU A 216 -0.67 9.30 -0.90
CA LEU A 216 0.23 8.31 -1.51
C LEU A 216 1.39 8.98 -2.24
N GLN A 217 1.16 10.08 -2.97
CA GLN A 217 2.22 10.79 -3.67
C GLN A 217 3.29 11.30 -2.70
N LYS A 218 2.92 11.85 -1.54
CA LYS A 218 3.89 12.29 -0.52
C LYS A 218 4.71 11.12 0.03
N LEU A 219 4.08 9.95 0.24
CA LEU A 219 4.78 8.74 0.67
C LEU A 219 5.75 8.24 -0.42
N VAL A 220 5.31 8.21 -1.68
CA VAL A 220 6.13 7.81 -2.84
C VAL A 220 7.32 8.75 -3.01
N ASP A 221 7.11 10.07 -2.98
CA ASP A 221 8.17 11.06 -3.09
C ASP A 221 9.26 10.85 -2.03
N ALA A 222 8.85 10.54 -0.80
CA ALA A 222 9.77 10.24 0.29
C ALA A 222 10.58 8.95 0.04
N ILE A 223 9.93 7.89 -0.44
CA ILE A 223 10.57 6.61 -0.77
C ILE A 223 11.56 6.78 -1.93
N VAL A 224 11.14 7.44 -3.01
CA VAL A 224 11.99 7.67 -4.20
C VAL A 224 13.20 8.52 -3.85
N SER A 225 13.02 9.59 -3.06
CA SER A 225 14.13 10.43 -2.59
C SER A 225 15.14 9.60 -1.79
N ALA A 226 14.69 8.80 -0.82
CA ALA A 226 15.55 7.95 -0.01
C ALA A 226 16.25 6.85 -0.83
N SER A 227 15.57 6.27 -1.82
CA SER A 227 16.17 5.28 -2.73
C SER A 227 17.30 5.89 -3.59
N ASN A 228 17.08 7.10 -4.10
CA ASN A 228 18.11 7.81 -4.86
C ASN A 228 19.33 8.17 -4.01
N GLU A 229 19.12 8.63 -2.76
CA GLU A 229 20.19 8.88 -1.81
C GLU A 229 21.03 7.63 -1.52
N ALA A 230 20.37 6.48 -1.31
CA ALA A 230 21.03 5.20 -1.06
C ALA A 230 21.89 4.78 -2.26
N ARG A 231 21.35 4.86 -3.49
CA ARG A 231 22.08 4.53 -4.73
C ARG A 231 23.32 5.41 -4.94
N ILE A 232 23.18 6.72 -4.67
CA ILE A 232 24.32 7.65 -4.79
C ILE A 232 25.43 7.27 -3.78
N ARG A 233 25.06 6.94 -2.54
CA ARG A 233 26.04 6.51 -1.51
C ARG A 233 26.77 5.25 -1.94
N GLU A 234 26.08 4.22 -2.41
CA GLU A 234 26.69 2.98 -2.91
C GLU A 234 27.66 3.24 -4.07
N GLN A 235 27.29 4.12 -5.00
CA GLN A 235 28.16 4.49 -6.12
C GLN A 235 29.43 5.21 -5.67
N VAL A 236 29.33 6.12 -4.69
CA VAL A 236 30.48 6.84 -4.12
C VAL A 236 31.41 5.89 -3.35
N GLU A 237 30.84 4.97 -2.57
CA GLU A 237 31.62 3.95 -1.84
C GLU A 237 32.35 3.02 -2.80
N MET A 238 31.70 2.55 -3.87
CA MET A 238 32.36 1.71 -4.89
C MET A 238 33.44 2.46 -5.65
N ALA A 239 33.25 3.73 -5.95
CA ALA A 239 34.26 4.57 -6.61
C ALA A 239 35.46 4.89 -5.69
N GLY A 240 35.22 5.07 -4.38
CA GLY A 240 36.26 5.34 -3.38
C GLY A 240 37.13 4.12 -3.00
N VAL A 241 36.63 2.90 -3.22
CA VAL A 241 37.38 1.64 -2.99
C VAL A 241 38.30 1.32 -4.18
N SER A 242 38.13 1.99 -5.32
CA SER A 242 38.94 1.78 -6.55
C SER A 242 40.13 2.74 -6.68
N ALA A 243 40.41 3.56 -5.66
CA ALA A 243 41.55 4.48 -5.57
C ALA A 243 42.48 4.08 -4.44
#